data_77591723932e174b153a7b52de75a833
#
_entry.id   77591723932e174b153a7b52de75a833
#
_cell.length_a   1.000
_cell.length_b   1.000
_cell.length_c   1.000
_cell.angle_alpha   90.00
_cell.angle_beta   90.00
_cell.angle_gamma   90.00
#
_symmetry.space_group_name_H-M   'P 1'
#
loop_
_entity.id
_entity.type
_entity.pdbx_description
1 polymer ?
#
loop_
_entity_poly.entity_id
_entity_poly.type
_entity_poly.pdbx_seq_one_letter_code
_entity_poly.pdbx_strand_id
1 'polypeptide(L)'
;MKYLKKIIPFAVSNFFVILFCYAAISKILDFENFQVQISASPLLNGFSQFLPYTIIIVEVIIAGLLCYPKTRTIGLIGSFILMLIFTGYIAKLLRTSKNLPCSCGGILEKMSWSQHLYFNIGCVILIVIALGLNLKYSRPAE
;
A
#
# COMPACT_ATOMS: atom_id res chain seq x y z
N MET A 1 28.57 1.30 7.68
CA MET A 1 27.35 2.09 7.98
C MET A 1 26.83 2.95 6.81
N LYS A 2 27.69 3.60 6.03
CA LYS A 2 27.23 4.39 4.84
C LYS A 2 26.49 3.53 3.80
N TYR A 3 26.93 2.30 3.57
CA TYR A 3 26.30 1.37 2.61
C TYR A 3 24.89 0.94 3.04
N LEU A 4 24.68 0.62 4.31
CA LEU A 4 23.35 0.22 4.82
C LEU A 4 22.31 1.34 4.65
N LYS A 5 22.69 2.59 4.87
CA LYS A 5 21.82 3.76 4.72
C LYS A 5 21.35 3.98 3.27
N LYS A 6 22.10 3.48 2.29
CA LYS A 6 21.75 3.54 0.85
C LYS A 6 20.97 2.30 0.40
N ILE A 7 21.33 1.13 0.94
CA ILE A 7 20.72 -0.15 0.56
C ILE A 7 19.31 -0.29 1.12
N ILE A 8 19.04 0.16 2.36
CA ILE A 8 17.73 0.02 2.99
C ILE A 8 16.63 0.74 2.20
N PRO A 9 16.73 2.04 1.85
CA PRO A 9 15.70 2.68 1.03
C PRO A 9 15.52 2.04 -0.34
N PHE A 10 16.59 1.53 -0.93
CA PHE A 10 16.53 0.81 -2.20
C PHE A 10 15.77 -0.51 -2.06
N ALA A 11 16.12 -1.33 -1.06
CA ALA A 11 15.48 -2.62 -0.82
C ALA A 11 14.01 -2.45 -0.46
N VAL A 12 13.67 -1.47 0.39
CA VAL A 12 12.28 -1.15 0.75
C VAL A 12 11.50 -0.68 -0.47
N SER A 13 12.07 0.18 -1.32
CA SER A 13 11.41 0.62 -2.55
C SER A 13 11.11 -0.54 -3.48
N ASN A 14 12.06 -1.45 -3.70
CA ASN A 14 11.84 -2.64 -4.53
C ASN A 14 10.77 -3.57 -3.95
N PHE A 15 10.76 -3.74 -2.63
CA PHE A 15 9.70 -4.49 -1.95
C PHE A 15 8.33 -3.89 -2.25
N PHE A 16 8.17 -2.56 -2.14
CA PHE A 16 6.91 -1.89 -2.41
C PHE A 16 6.53 -1.88 -3.90
N VAL A 17 7.50 -1.84 -4.82
CA VAL A 17 7.23 -2.04 -6.25
C VAL A 17 6.56 -3.40 -6.48
N ILE A 18 7.15 -4.46 -5.94
CA ILE A 18 6.60 -5.81 -6.07
C ILE A 18 5.23 -5.90 -5.40
N LEU A 19 5.09 -5.34 -4.20
CA LEU A 19 3.83 -5.36 -3.45
C LEU A 19 2.70 -4.67 -4.21
N PHE A 20 2.91 -3.45 -4.71
CA PHE A 20 1.89 -2.69 -5.44
C PHE A 20 1.60 -3.27 -6.83
N CYS A 21 2.62 -3.75 -7.55
CA CYS A 21 2.39 -4.46 -8.81
C CYS A 21 1.55 -5.72 -8.58
N TYR A 22 1.89 -6.52 -7.58
CA TYR A 22 1.11 -7.70 -7.21
C TYR A 22 -0.33 -7.34 -6.82
N ALA A 23 -0.51 -6.33 -5.97
CA ALA A 23 -1.82 -5.88 -5.53
C ALA A 23 -2.69 -5.36 -6.69
N ALA A 24 -2.10 -4.57 -7.60
CA ALA A 24 -2.79 -4.06 -8.79
C ALA A 24 -3.20 -5.20 -9.75
N ILE A 25 -2.27 -6.12 -10.05
CA ILE A 25 -2.54 -7.26 -10.93
C ILE A 25 -3.63 -8.15 -10.33
N SER A 26 -3.57 -8.47 -9.04
CA SER A 26 -4.60 -9.29 -8.37
C SER A 26 -5.98 -8.67 -8.48
N LYS A 27 -6.08 -7.34 -8.30
CA LYS A 27 -7.34 -6.60 -8.42
C LYS A 27 -7.85 -6.53 -9.86
N ILE A 28 -6.96 -6.46 -10.84
CA ILE A 28 -7.35 -6.47 -12.27
C ILE A 28 -7.86 -7.84 -12.67
N LEU A 29 -7.19 -8.92 -12.23
CA LEU A 29 -7.59 -10.29 -12.58
C LEU A 29 -8.92 -10.69 -11.96
N ASP A 30 -9.26 -10.16 -10.80
CA ASP A 30 -10.52 -10.44 -10.08
C ASP A 30 -11.30 -9.14 -9.81
N PHE A 31 -11.45 -8.33 -10.86
CA PHE A 31 -12.01 -7.00 -10.76
C PHE A 31 -13.46 -6.99 -10.28
N GLU A 32 -14.28 -7.93 -10.74
CA GLU A 32 -15.70 -8.04 -10.36
C GLU A 32 -15.85 -8.28 -8.86
N ASN A 33 -15.10 -9.22 -8.28
CA ASN A 33 -15.13 -9.47 -6.85
C ASN A 33 -14.59 -8.28 -6.06
N PHE A 34 -13.55 -7.62 -6.55
CA PHE A 34 -13.02 -6.41 -5.92
C PHE A 34 -14.06 -5.28 -5.87
N GLN A 35 -14.80 -5.08 -6.97
CA GLN A 35 -15.87 -4.09 -7.02
C GLN A 35 -17.05 -4.45 -6.09
N VAL A 36 -17.43 -5.73 -6.04
CA VAL A 36 -18.45 -6.22 -5.11
C VAL A 36 -18.05 -6.00 -3.65
N GLN A 37 -16.80 -6.23 -3.31
CA GLN A 37 -16.29 -6.02 -1.93
C GLN A 37 -16.34 -4.55 -1.53
N ILE A 38 -16.00 -3.62 -2.45
CA ILE A 38 -16.13 -2.18 -2.19
C ILE A 38 -17.60 -1.80 -2.03
N SER A 39 -18.48 -2.35 -2.85
CA SER A 39 -19.93 -2.11 -2.77
C SER A 39 -20.53 -2.64 -1.47
N ALA A 40 -20.06 -3.78 -0.99
CA ALA A 40 -20.50 -4.40 0.26
C ALA A 40 -19.96 -3.66 1.51
N SER A 41 -18.95 -2.82 1.34
CA SER A 41 -18.39 -2.05 2.46
C SER A 41 -19.31 -0.90 2.85
N PRO A 42 -19.76 -0.81 4.11
CA PRO A 42 -20.64 0.27 4.56
C PRO A 42 -20.00 1.67 4.47
N LEU A 43 -18.67 1.72 4.33
CA LEU A 43 -17.91 2.97 4.25
C LEU A 43 -17.67 3.45 2.82
N LEU A 44 -17.68 2.54 1.83
CA LEU A 44 -17.21 2.79 0.47
C LEU A 44 -18.27 2.53 -0.60
N ASN A 45 -19.47 2.05 -0.24
CA ASN A 45 -20.51 1.67 -1.20
C ASN A 45 -20.91 2.80 -2.15
N GLY A 46 -20.92 4.05 -1.68
CA GLY A 46 -21.23 5.23 -2.50
C GLY A 46 -20.18 5.53 -3.60
N PHE A 47 -18.99 4.95 -3.50
CA PHE A 47 -17.87 5.18 -4.43
C PHE A 47 -17.47 3.92 -5.21
N SER A 48 -18.28 2.86 -5.14
CA SER A 48 -17.98 1.54 -5.72
C SER A 48 -17.76 1.54 -7.24
N GLN A 49 -18.25 2.53 -7.96
CA GLN A 49 -18.07 2.65 -9.41
C GLN A 49 -16.68 3.18 -9.79
N PHE A 50 -16.15 4.14 -9.04
CA PHE A 50 -14.90 4.83 -9.39
C PHE A 50 -13.69 4.38 -8.56
N LEU A 51 -13.92 4.05 -7.30
CA LEU A 51 -12.87 3.75 -6.35
C LEU A 51 -11.98 2.55 -6.74
N PRO A 52 -12.52 1.43 -7.28
CA PRO A 52 -11.69 0.32 -7.73
C PRO A 52 -10.65 0.73 -8.78
N TYR A 53 -11.06 1.49 -9.79
CA TYR A 53 -10.16 2.00 -10.82
C TYR A 53 -9.12 2.94 -10.24
N THR A 54 -9.56 3.87 -9.38
CA THR A 54 -8.67 4.85 -8.75
C THR A 54 -7.57 4.17 -7.92
N ILE A 55 -7.92 3.16 -7.12
CA ILE A 55 -6.95 2.41 -6.31
C ILE A 55 -5.91 1.75 -7.19
N ILE A 56 -6.33 1.03 -8.24
CA ILE A 56 -5.41 0.33 -9.16
C ILE A 56 -4.47 1.33 -9.85
N ILE A 57 -5.00 2.45 -10.35
CA ILE A 57 -4.21 3.48 -11.02
C ILE A 57 -3.18 4.08 -10.06
N VAL A 58 -3.57 4.40 -8.83
CA VAL A 58 -2.67 4.96 -7.81
C VAL A 58 -1.57 3.96 -7.45
N GLU A 59 -1.88 2.69 -7.27
CA GLU A 59 -0.90 1.64 -7.00
C GLU A 59 0.14 1.54 -8.13
N VAL A 60 -0.29 1.54 -9.38
CA VAL A 60 0.60 1.48 -10.55
C VAL A 60 1.48 2.74 -10.66
N ILE A 61 0.91 3.93 -10.44
CA ILE A 61 1.68 5.19 -10.45
C ILE A 61 2.75 5.17 -9.37
N ILE A 62 2.40 4.79 -8.14
CA ILE A 62 3.36 4.72 -7.02
C ILE A 62 4.46 3.70 -7.32
N ALA A 63 4.12 2.53 -7.84
CA ALA A 63 5.11 1.54 -8.25
C ALA A 63 6.09 2.11 -9.30
N GLY A 64 5.59 2.82 -10.30
CA GLY A 64 6.40 3.51 -11.29
C GLY A 64 7.33 4.56 -10.68
N LEU A 65 6.83 5.39 -9.76
CA LEU A 65 7.64 6.41 -9.07
C LEU A 65 8.76 5.80 -8.21
N LEU A 66 8.53 4.63 -7.62
CA LEU A 66 9.52 3.91 -6.82
C LEU A 66 10.65 3.30 -7.67
N CYS A 67 10.39 2.97 -8.93
CA CYS A 67 11.38 2.40 -9.84
C CYS A 67 12.51 3.37 -10.17
N TYR A 68 12.24 4.67 -10.21
CA TYR A 68 13.23 5.67 -10.61
C TYR A 68 13.89 6.34 -9.40
N PRO A 69 15.24 6.42 -9.36
CA PRO A 69 15.95 7.03 -8.22
C PRO A 69 15.56 8.48 -7.93
N LYS A 70 15.26 9.25 -8.98
CA LYS A 70 14.89 10.68 -8.86
C LYS A 70 13.49 10.90 -8.23
N THR A 71 12.57 9.97 -8.46
CA THR A 71 11.18 10.06 -7.97
C THR A 71 10.91 9.16 -6.78
N ARG A 72 11.89 8.38 -6.34
CA ARG A 72 11.77 7.42 -5.24
C ARG A 72 11.23 8.04 -3.95
N THR A 73 11.70 9.24 -3.59
CA THR A 73 11.22 9.93 -2.39
C THR A 73 9.72 10.21 -2.49
N ILE A 74 9.25 10.69 -3.64
CA ILE A 74 7.83 10.94 -3.90
C ILE A 74 7.05 9.62 -3.86
N GLY A 75 7.59 8.56 -4.46
CA GLY A 75 7.02 7.21 -4.41
C GLY A 75 6.89 6.68 -2.98
N LEU A 76 7.90 6.87 -2.13
CA LEU A 76 7.84 6.47 -0.72
C LEU A 76 6.81 7.27 0.08
N ILE A 77 6.69 8.58 -0.19
CA ILE A 77 5.65 9.43 0.44
C ILE A 77 4.26 8.95 -0.01
N GLY A 78 4.07 8.71 -1.31
CA GLY A 78 2.82 8.17 -1.84
C GLY A 78 2.47 6.82 -1.24
N SER A 79 3.46 5.91 -1.12
CA SER A 79 3.30 4.62 -0.44
C SER A 79 2.88 4.79 1.01
N PHE A 80 3.48 5.72 1.73
CA PHE A 80 3.15 6.02 3.13
C PHE A 80 1.69 6.44 3.28
N ILE A 81 1.26 7.40 2.46
CA ILE A 81 -0.12 7.91 2.48
C ILE A 81 -1.11 6.79 2.14
N LEU A 82 -0.85 6.03 1.08
CA LEU A 82 -1.73 4.93 0.65
C LEU A 82 -1.84 3.85 1.72
N MET A 83 -0.72 3.44 2.32
CA MET A 83 -0.70 2.44 3.39
C MET A 83 -1.38 2.93 4.66
N LEU A 84 -1.29 4.22 5.00
CA LEU A 84 -2.04 4.80 6.12
C LEU A 84 -3.54 4.77 5.87
N ILE A 85 -3.99 5.11 4.66
CA ILE A 85 -5.41 5.06 4.28
C ILE A 85 -5.93 3.63 4.39
N PHE A 86 -5.21 2.64 3.86
CA PHE A 86 -5.61 1.24 3.95
C PHE A 86 -5.60 0.72 5.39
N THR A 87 -4.59 1.07 6.18
CA THR A 87 -4.51 0.70 7.60
C THR A 87 -5.69 1.28 8.39
N GLY A 88 -5.98 2.56 8.19
CA GLY A 88 -7.11 3.24 8.83
C GLY A 88 -8.45 2.64 8.41
N TYR A 89 -8.63 2.32 7.14
CA TYR A 89 -9.82 1.66 6.62
C TYR A 89 -10.04 0.29 7.28
N ILE A 90 -9.03 -0.56 7.31
CA ILE A 90 -9.12 -1.91 7.91
C ILE A 90 -9.38 -1.80 9.42
N ALA A 91 -8.69 -0.90 10.12
CA ALA A 91 -8.89 -0.68 11.54
C ALA A 91 -10.33 -0.24 11.86
N LYS A 92 -10.90 0.66 11.04
CA LYS A 92 -12.29 1.10 11.18
C LYS A 92 -13.26 -0.04 10.87
N LEU A 93 -13.00 -0.81 9.81
CA LEU A 93 -13.82 -1.95 9.42
C LEU A 93 -13.88 -2.99 10.54
N LEU A 94 -12.76 -3.35 11.15
CA LEU A 94 -12.68 -4.29 12.27
C LEU A 94 -13.46 -3.82 13.52
N ARG A 95 -13.54 -2.51 13.74
CA ARG A 95 -14.29 -1.95 14.88
C ARG A 95 -15.79 -1.86 14.64
N THR A 96 -16.20 -1.64 13.39
CA THR A 96 -17.59 -1.30 13.06
C THR A 96 -18.39 -2.50 12.55
N SER A 97 -17.76 -3.44 11.85
CA SER A 97 -18.45 -4.54 11.17
C SER A 97 -18.36 -5.85 11.94
N LYS A 98 -19.50 -6.41 12.30
CA LYS A 98 -19.60 -7.76 12.88
C LYS A 98 -19.52 -8.86 11.80
N ASN A 99 -19.96 -8.55 10.58
CA ASN A 99 -19.88 -9.42 9.41
C ASN A 99 -18.97 -8.78 8.36
N LEU A 100 -17.72 -9.22 8.33
CA LEU A 100 -16.73 -8.72 7.38
C LEU A 100 -16.95 -9.41 6.02
N PRO A 101 -17.01 -8.64 4.90
CA PRO A 101 -16.99 -9.25 3.57
C PRO A 101 -15.68 -10.01 3.37
N CYS A 102 -15.71 -11.10 2.58
CA CYS A 102 -14.53 -11.88 2.22
C CYS A 102 -13.43 -10.97 1.63
N SER A 103 -12.18 -11.30 1.97
CA SER A 103 -11.02 -10.47 1.73
C SER A 103 -10.69 -10.23 0.25
N CYS A 104 -10.04 -9.09 0.00
CA CYS A 104 -9.59 -8.63 -1.31
C CYS A 104 -8.57 -9.58 -1.95
N GLY A 105 -8.95 -10.32 -2.97
CA GLY A 105 -8.20 -11.18 -3.90
C GLY A 105 -6.70 -11.47 -3.72
N GLY A 106 -6.26 -12.65 -4.11
CA GLY A 106 -4.87 -13.07 -4.12
C GLY A 106 -4.35 -13.68 -2.82
N ILE A 107 -3.05 -13.59 -2.56
CA ILE A 107 -2.42 -14.14 -1.34
C ILE A 107 -3.01 -13.49 -0.09
N LEU A 108 -3.40 -12.23 -0.17
CA LEU A 108 -4.06 -11.49 0.92
C LEU A 108 -5.45 -12.03 1.25
N GLU A 109 -6.08 -12.78 0.33
CA GLU A 109 -7.37 -13.45 0.54
C GLU A 109 -7.30 -14.56 1.61
N LYS A 110 -6.14 -15.18 1.77
CA LYS A 110 -5.90 -16.20 2.80
C LYS A 110 -5.57 -15.62 4.17
N MET A 111 -5.32 -14.31 4.25
CA MET A 111 -5.03 -13.63 5.52
C MET A 111 -6.32 -13.19 6.19
N SER A 112 -6.41 -13.40 7.52
CA SER A 112 -7.47 -12.79 8.31
C SER A 112 -7.34 -11.26 8.30
N TRP A 113 -8.44 -10.54 8.52
CA TRP A 113 -8.45 -9.08 8.59
C TRP A 113 -7.46 -8.52 9.62
N SER A 114 -7.30 -9.22 10.75
CA SER A 114 -6.32 -8.86 11.78
C SER A 114 -4.89 -9.02 11.29
N GLN A 115 -4.58 -10.12 10.59
CA GLN A 115 -3.26 -10.35 10.00
C GLN A 115 -2.94 -9.29 8.94
N HIS A 116 -3.93 -8.93 8.11
CA HIS A 116 -3.78 -7.87 7.12
C HIS A 116 -3.49 -6.50 7.77
N LEU A 117 -4.15 -6.19 8.89
CA LEU A 117 -3.87 -4.97 9.65
C LEU A 117 -2.43 -4.96 10.17
N TYR A 118 -1.95 -6.05 10.78
CA TYR A 118 -0.57 -6.15 11.26
C TYR A 118 0.45 -6.04 10.15
N PHE A 119 0.19 -6.67 9.01
CA PHE A 119 1.03 -6.56 7.82
C PHE A 119 1.14 -5.10 7.35
N ASN A 120 0.02 -4.38 7.25
CA ASN A 120 0.01 -2.98 6.85
C ASN A 120 0.76 -2.08 7.84
N ILE A 121 0.60 -2.30 9.14
CA ILE A 121 1.36 -1.57 10.18
C ILE A 121 2.87 -1.81 10.00
N GLY A 122 3.29 -3.05 9.76
CA GLY A 122 4.68 -3.39 9.47
C GLY A 122 5.20 -2.65 8.22
N CYS A 123 4.41 -2.58 7.16
CA CYS A 123 4.73 -1.83 5.96
C CYS A 123 4.89 -0.33 6.24
N VAL A 124 4.01 0.27 7.02
CA VAL A 124 4.10 1.69 7.42
C VAL A 124 5.42 1.95 8.17
N ILE A 125 5.80 1.10 9.10
CA ILE A 125 7.05 1.21 9.84
C ILE A 125 8.25 1.14 8.89
N LEU A 126 8.26 0.19 7.95
CA LEU A 126 9.33 0.07 6.96
C LEU A 126 9.47 1.32 6.09
N ILE A 127 8.35 1.92 5.66
CA ILE A 127 8.38 3.16 4.88
C ILE A 127 8.94 4.31 5.70
N VAL A 128 8.56 4.47 6.96
CA VAL A 128 9.06 5.52 7.84
C VAL A 128 10.58 5.42 7.99
N ILE A 129 11.10 4.21 8.21
CA ILE A 129 12.54 3.97 8.29
C ILE A 129 13.23 4.33 6.96
N ALA A 130 12.69 3.87 5.84
CA ALA A 130 13.25 4.15 4.52
C ALA A 130 13.23 5.64 4.17
N LEU A 131 12.15 6.35 4.49
CA LEU A 131 12.04 7.81 4.30
C LEU A 131 13.05 8.56 5.16
N GLY A 132 13.16 8.23 6.44
CA GLY A 132 14.11 8.86 7.35
C GLY A 132 15.56 8.72 6.87
N LEU A 133 15.92 7.53 6.37
CA LEU A 133 17.26 7.28 5.83
C LEU A 133 17.46 7.98 4.47
N ASN A 134 16.45 7.96 3.60
CA ASN A 134 16.52 8.57 2.27
C ASN A 134 16.65 10.09 2.34
N LEU A 135 15.85 10.75 3.18
CA LEU A 135 15.90 12.21 3.38
C LEU A 135 17.22 12.66 4.00
N LYS A 136 17.76 11.88 4.94
CA LYS A 136 19.05 12.19 5.57
C LYS A 136 20.21 12.08 4.59
N TYR A 137 20.09 11.20 3.59
CA TYR A 137 21.14 11.00 2.56
C TYR A 137 21.01 12.02 1.41
N SER A 138 19.80 12.49 1.11
CA SER A 138 19.55 13.47 0.04
C SER A 138 19.91 14.91 0.41
N ARG A 139 20.22 15.20 1.68
CA ARG A 139 20.75 16.50 2.07
C ARG A 139 22.24 16.54 1.73
N PRO A 140 22.67 17.48 0.86
CA PRO A 140 24.10 17.76 0.71
C PRO A 140 24.65 18.14 2.08
N ALA A 141 25.84 17.62 2.41
CA ALA A 141 26.56 18.07 3.60
C ALA A 141 26.90 19.57 3.39
N GLU A 142 26.23 20.46 4.15
CA GLU A 142 26.69 21.82 4.36
C GLU A 142 27.97 21.82 5.15
#